data_0d29a863ca22d8e5a203675ce69a875b
#
_entry.id   0d29a863ca22d8e5a203675ce69a875b
#
_cell.length_a   1.000
_cell.length_b   1.000
_cell.length_c   1.000
_cell.angle_alpha   90.00
_cell.angle_beta   90.00
_cell.angle_gamma   90.00
#
_symmetry.space_group_name_H-M   'P 1'
#
loop_
_entity.id
_entity.type
_entity.pdbx_description
1 polymer ?
#
loop_
_entity_poly.entity_id
_entity_poly.type
_entity_poly.pdbx_seq_one_letter_code
_entity_poly.pdbx_strand_id
1 'polypeptide(L)'
;MITTVVADGKNEYEFIDLLKKRAQNSDKNVVPIVSEIIENVAENGDKAVKEYTVKFDGKAPEKVEITSDEIDSLIEKCDKDYLETIKKAAANIADFHKRQVQQSWLTTKNNGVMMGQRIRGLKRVGIYVPGGTAAYPSSVLMNAVPAKIAGVEEIIMCTPPQKDGTPNPNIIAAAKVAGVDRIFLMGGAQAVAALAYGTESVPKVDKIVGPGNIFAATVKKLLYGTVDIDMIAGPSEILIIADKSANPKFLAADLMSQAEHDRLASAILLTDCEELAKETETELEKQMTALSRKDIIRSSVDNFGAVIVCSDMSQAIEFANELAPEHLEVCCENPMEYVGKLDNAGSVFLGNYSPEPLGDYFAGPNHVLPTSGTARFFSPLSVDSFVKKSSFIYYTEDALRKDAEDVVRFAETEGLTAHANSIKVRFDMK
;
A
#
# COMPACT_ATOMS: atom_id res chain seq x y z
N MET A 1 -11.01 -10.02 -26.48
CA MET A 1 -10.95 -11.35 -25.81
C MET A 1 -9.62 -11.44 -25.07
N ILE A 2 -9.62 -12.08 -23.91
CA ILE A 2 -8.38 -12.32 -23.16
C ILE A 2 -7.37 -13.07 -24.05
N THR A 3 -6.10 -12.79 -23.89
CA THR A 3 -5.05 -13.43 -24.69
C THR A 3 -4.69 -14.79 -24.10
N THR A 4 -4.82 -15.87 -24.89
CA THR A 4 -4.35 -17.20 -24.48
C THR A 4 -2.94 -17.45 -24.96
N VAL A 5 -2.05 -17.83 -24.06
CA VAL A 5 -0.64 -18.11 -24.32
C VAL A 5 -0.32 -19.52 -23.85
N VAL A 6 0.32 -20.32 -24.71
CA VAL A 6 0.95 -21.57 -24.26
C VAL A 6 2.39 -21.25 -23.87
N ALA A 7 2.78 -21.60 -22.67
CA ALA A 7 4.11 -21.35 -22.15
C ALA A 7 5.13 -22.24 -22.91
N ASP A 8 6.04 -21.62 -23.66
CA ASP A 8 7.03 -22.26 -24.50
C ASP A 8 8.48 -21.81 -24.22
N GLY A 9 8.68 -21.04 -23.15
CA GLY A 9 9.96 -20.43 -22.79
C GLY A 9 10.20 -19.06 -23.44
N LYS A 10 9.23 -18.50 -24.18
CA LYS A 10 9.34 -17.23 -24.87
C LYS A 10 8.08 -16.35 -24.75
N ASN A 11 6.94 -16.86 -25.20
CA ASN A 11 5.70 -16.08 -25.34
C ASN A 11 5.20 -15.50 -24.00
N GLU A 12 5.30 -16.26 -22.93
CA GLU A 12 4.97 -15.84 -21.57
C GLU A 12 5.89 -14.72 -21.07
N TYR A 13 7.18 -14.75 -21.42
CA TYR A 13 8.12 -13.67 -21.05
C TYR A 13 7.88 -12.39 -21.86
N GLU A 14 7.44 -12.49 -23.10
CA GLU A 14 7.02 -11.32 -23.89
C GLU A 14 5.82 -10.63 -23.24
N PHE A 15 4.89 -11.40 -22.66
CA PHE A 15 3.76 -10.86 -21.89
C PHE A 15 4.21 -10.20 -20.58
N ILE A 16 5.15 -10.81 -19.84
CA ILE A 16 5.75 -10.20 -18.64
C ILE A 16 6.42 -8.86 -18.99
N ASP A 17 7.14 -8.79 -20.09
CA ASP A 17 7.78 -7.55 -20.55
C ASP A 17 6.76 -6.47 -20.94
N LEU A 18 5.62 -6.85 -21.50
CA LEU A 18 4.50 -5.94 -21.74
C LEU A 18 4.01 -5.30 -20.44
N LEU A 19 3.79 -6.10 -19.39
CA LEU A 19 3.36 -5.62 -18.07
C LEU A 19 4.39 -4.69 -17.42
N LYS A 20 5.68 -5.03 -17.51
CA LYS A 20 6.77 -4.18 -17.01
C LYS A 20 6.81 -2.82 -17.72
N LYS A 21 6.58 -2.77 -19.02
CA LYS A 21 6.54 -1.52 -19.82
C LYS A 21 5.33 -0.65 -19.50
N ARG A 22 4.18 -1.25 -19.14
CA ARG A 22 2.96 -0.54 -18.72
C ARG A 22 3.23 0.45 -17.61
N ALA A 23 3.97 0.02 -16.58
CA ALA A 23 4.29 0.84 -15.41
C ALA A 23 5.22 2.04 -15.71
N GLN A 24 6.09 1.93 -16.72
CA GLN A 24 7.13 2.93 -17.01
C GLN A 24 6.67 4.11 -17.88
N ASN A 25 5.60 3.95 -18.68
CA ASN A 25 5.21 4.96 -19.67
C ASN A 25 4.32 6.09 -19.14
N SER A 26 3.80 5.97 -17.93
CA SER A 26 2.82 6.92 -17.36
C SER A 26 3.42 8.21 -16.80
N ASP A 27 4.71 8.24 -16.44
CA ASP A 27 5.31 9.31 -15.64
C ASP A 27 5.69 10.59 -16.42
N LYS A 28 6.06 10.50 -17.68
CA LYS A 28 6.74 11.61 -18.40
C LYS A 28 5.93 12.90 -18.53
N ASN A 29 4.61 12.78 -18.67
CA ASN A 29 3.73 13.95 -18.84
C ASN A 29 3.17 14.47 -17.49
N VAL A 30 3.20 13.65 -16.44
CA VAL A 30 2.60 13.98 -15.14
C VAL A 30 3.60 14.69 -14.22
N VAL A 31 4.88 14.32 -14.29
CA VAL A 31 5.94 14.87 -13.44
C VAL A 31 6.01 16.41 -13.48
N PRO A 32 6.01 17.11 -14.66
CA PRO A 32 6.06 18.57 -14.68
C PRO A 32 4.87 19.23 -13.99
N ILE A 33 3.66 18.67 -14.21
CA ILE A 33 2.41 19.20 -13.61
C ILE A 33 2.46 19.05 -12.08
N VAL A 34 2.89 17.88 -11.60
CA VAL A 34 2.97 17.60 -10.17
C VAL A 34 4.06 18.44 -9.50
N SER A 35 5.20 18.67 -10.17
CA SER A 35 6.26 19.54 -9.64
C SER A 35 5.78 20.97 -9.45
N GLU A 36 5.05 21.54 -10.42
CA GLU A 36 4.44 22.86 -10.29
C GLU A 36 3.47 22.94 -9.10
N ILE A 37 2.64 21.90 -8.91
CA ILE A 37 1.71 21.86 -7.77
C ILE A 37 2.46 21.81 -6.44
N ILE A 38 3.51 20.98 -6.35
CA ILE A 38 4.35 20.86 -5.15
C ILE A 38 4.97 22.21 -4.79
N GLU A 39 5.61 22.88 -5.74
CA GLU A 39 6.26 24.18 -5.55
C GLU A 39 5.24 25.24 -5.10
N ASN A 40 4.11 25.32 -5.79
CA ASN A 40 3.06 26.29 -5.45
C ASN A 40 2.48 26.06 -4.04
N VAL A 41 2.24 24.80 -3.63
CA VAL A 41 1.75 24.50 -2.27
C VAL A 41 2.81 24.80 -1.22
N ALA A 42 4.08 24.51 -1.49
CA ALA A 42 5.18 24.83 -0.58
C ALA A 42 5.34 26.33 -0.34
N GLU A 43 5.11 27.17 -1.36
CA GLU A 43 5.25 28.61 -1.29
C GLU A 43 4.00 29.34 -0.79
N ASN A 44 2.80 28.87 -1.18
CA ASN A 44 1.54 29.61 -1.01
C ASN A 44 0.52 28.90 -0.08
N GLY A 45 0.87 27.77 0.53
CA GLY A 45 0.10 27.10 1.57
C GLY A 45 -1.37 26.87 1.25
N ASP A 46 -2.26 27.22 2.16
CA ASP A 46 -3.72 27.05 2.04
C ASP A 46 -4.31 27.71 0.79
N LYS A 47 -3.73 28.81 0.34
CA LYS A 47 -4.20 29.51 -0.86
C LYS A 47 -4.04 28.61 -2.09
N ALA A 48 -2.88 28.01 -2.28
CA ALA A 48 -2.63 27.08 -3.40
C ALA A 48 -3.52 25.83 -3.30
N VAL A 49 -3.68 25.25 -2.11
CA VAL A 49 -4.58 24.10 -1.89
C VAL A 49 -6.00 24.44 -2.32
N LYS A 50 -6.52 25.62 -1.94
CA LYS A 50 -7.87 26.06 -2.31
C LYS A 50 -8.01 26.27 -3.82
N GLU A 51 -7.03 26.90 -4.48
CA GLU A 51 -7.02 27.13 -5.92
C GLU A 51 -7.08 25.82 -6.70
N TYR A 52 -6.24 24.83 -6.34
CA TYR A 52 -6.25 23.52 -6.98
C TYR A 52 -7.50 22.70 -6.67
N THR A 53 -8.06 22.80 -5.45
CA THR A 53 -9.32 22.15 -5.11
C THR A 53 -10.47 22.69 -5.97
N VAL A 54 -10.56 23.99 -6.18
CA VAL A 54 -11.55 24.58 -7.11
C VAL A 54 -11.31 24.09 -8.54
N LYS A 55 -10.04 24.07 -8.99
CA LYS A 55 -9.68 23.68 -10.35
C LYS A 55 -10.00 22.22 -10.68
N PHE A 56 -9.79 21.30 -9.73
CA PHE A 56 -9.91 19.86 -9.99
C PHE A 56 -11.21 19.24 -9.46
N ASP A 57 -11.72 19.72 -8.33
CA ASP A 57 -12.92 19.17 -7.67
C ASP A 57 -14.16 20.06 -7.91
N GLY A 58 -13.99 21.25 -8.51
CA GLY A 58 -15.06 22.18 -8.89
C GLY A 58 -15.43 23.16 -7.80
N LYS A 59 -15.36 22.78 -6.54
CA LYS A 59 -15.70 23.65 -5.39
C LYS A 59 -14.82 23.32 -4.19
N ALA A 60 -14.16 24.35 -3.64
CA ALA A 60 -13.48 24.23 -2.37
C ALA A 60 -14.46 24.47 -1.21
N PRO A 61 -14.34 23.70 -0.11
CA PRO A 61 -15.09 23.99 1.11
C PRO A 61 -14.67 25.34 1.70
N GLU A 62 -15.54 25.94 2.49
CA GLU A 62 -15.24 27.20 3.19
C GLU A 62 -14.11 27.01 4.21
N LYS A 63 -14.18 25.88 4.95
CA LYS A 63 -13.11 25.39 5.83
C LYS A 63 -12.67 24.01 5.34
N VAL A 64 -11.37 23.81 5.22
CA VAL A 64 -10.82 22.53 4.76
C VAL A 64 -10.93 21.42 5.82
N GLU A 65 -10.87 21.76 7.11
CA GLU A 65 -11.01 20.80 8.21
C GLU A 65 -12.48 20.63 8.63
N ILE A 66 -12.93 19.38 8.76
CA ILE A 66 -14.27 19.04 9.22
C ILE A 66 -14.29 18.99 10.75
N THR A 67 -15.26 19.66 11.37
CA THR A 67 -15.43 19.66 12.82
C THR A 67 -16.02 18.34 13.34
N SER A 68 -15.84 18.06 14.63
CA SER A 68 -16.43 16.87 15.28
C SER A 68 -17.96 16.83 15.15
N ASP A 69 -18.62 17.97 15.31
CA ASP A 69 -20.10 18.05 15.20
C ASP A 69 -20.58 17.75 13.79
N GLU A 70 -19.84 18.21 12.78
CA GLU A 70 -20.12 17.89 11.38
C GLU A 70 -19.92 16.39 11.10
N ILE A 71 -18.86 15.78 11.64
CA ILE A 71 -18.61 14.34 11.56
C ILE A 71 -19.80 13.55 12.13
N ASP A 72 -20.22 13.87 13.35
CA ASP A 72 -21.29 13.16 14.03
C ASP A 72 -22.63 13.30 13.26
N SER A 73 -22.95 14.51 12.76
CA SER A 73 -24.12 14.76 11.91
C SER A 73 -24.13 14.00 10.59
N LEU A 74 -22.95 13.75 10.01
CA LEU A 74 -22.81 12.97 8.77
C LEU A 74 -23.02 11.47 9.03
N ILE A 75 -22.53 10.95 10.15
CA ILE A 75 -22.68 9.56 10.53
C ILE A 75 -24.13 9.20 10.79
N GLU A 76 -24.91 10.10 11.39
CA GLU A 76 -26.36 9.90 11.59
C GLU A 76 -27.14 9.65 10.29
N LYS A 77 -26.60 10.11 9.15
CA LYS A 77 -27.19 9.91 7.81
C LYS A 77 -26.77 8.61 7.14
N CYS A 78 -25.79 7.90 7.69
CA CYS A 78 -25.30 6.64 7.13
C CYS A 78 -26.27 5.50 7.41
N ASP A 79 -26.31 4.55 6.50
CA ASP A 79 -27.02 3.30 6.67
C ASP A 79 -26.51 2.52 7.89
N LYS A 80 -27.43 2.03 8.73
CA LYS A 80 -27.06 1.33 9.97
C LYS A 80 -26.38 -0.01 9.73
N ASP A 81 -26.82 -0.75 8.70
CA ASP A 81 -26.23 -2.05 8.37
C ASP A 81 -24.83 -1.86 7.80
N TYR A 82 -24.62 -0.79 7.03
CA TYR A 82 -23.28 -0.38 6.59
C TYR A 82 -22.37 -0.06 7.78
N LEU A 83 -22.85 0.72 8.78
CA LEU A 83 -22.05 1.06 9.98
C LEU A 83 -21.65 -0.19 10.77
N GLU A 84 -22.56 -1.16 10.92
CA GLU A 84 -22.25 -2.42 11.58
C GLU A 84 -21.23 -3.25 10.75
N THR A 85 -21.34 -3.23 9.42
CA THR A 85 -20.41 -3.93 8.53
C THR A 85 -18.99 -3.38 8.66
N ILE A 86 -18.79 -2.05 8.60
CA ILE A 86 -17.45 -1.45 8.71
C ILE A 86 -16.85 -1.63 10.11
N LYS A 87 -17.65 -1.68 11.18
CA LYS A 87 -17.18 -2.01 12.53
C LYS A 87 -16.63 -3.45 12.61
N LYS A 88 -17.33 -4.42 12.01
CA LYS A 88 -16.87 -5.81 11.93
C LYS A 88 -15.57 -5.91 11.12
N ALA A 89 -15.51 -5.26 9.96
CA ALA A 89 -14.30 -5.20 9.14
C ALA A 89 -13.12 -4.60 9.93
N ALA A 90 -13.33 -3.46 10.59
CA ALA A 90 -12.31 -2.82 11.43
C ALA A 90 -11.82 -3.74 12.56
N ALA A 91 -12.73 -4.52 13.17
CA ALA A 91 -12.37 -5.49 14.21
C ALA A 91 -11.49 -6.64 13.66
N ASN A 92 -11.81 -7.17 12.48
CA ASN A 92 -11.01 -8.21 11.82
C ASN A 92 -9.61 -7.68 11.45
N ILE A 93 -9.55 -6.47 10.88
CA ILE A 93 -8.28 -5.80 10.54
C ILE A 93 -7.45 -5.60 11.82
N ALA A 94 -8.08 -5.15 12.89
CA ALA A 94 -7.40 -4.95 14.17
C ALA A 94 -6.89 -6.28 14.77
N ASP A 95 -7.67 -7.36 14.70
CA ASP A 95 -7.24 -8.67 15.19
C ASP A 95 -6.00 -9.18 14.44
N PHE A 96 -5.98 -9.06 13.13
CA PHE A 96 -4.83 -9.44 12.31
C PHE A 96 -3.59 -8.61 12.65
N HIS A 97 -3.72 -7.28 12.62
CA HIS A 97 -2.58 -6.36 12.78
C HIS A 97 -2.01 -6.31 14.21
N LYS A 98 -2.79 -6.63 15.24
CA LYS A 98 -2.27 -6.78 16.62
C LYS A 98 -1.16 -7.81 16.75
N ARG A 99 -1.15 -8.84 15.89
CA ARG A 99 -0.10 -9.87 15.89
C ARG A 99 1.24 -9.39 15.34
N GLN A 100 1.27 -8.23 14.67
CA GLN A 100 2.46 -7.62 14.08
C GLN A 100 3.19 -6.67 15.05
N VAL A 101 2.63 -6.41 16.23
CA VAL A 101 3.21 -5.47 17.19
C VAL A 101 4.54 -5.99 17.72
N GLN A 102 5.59 -5.22 17.52
CA GLN A 102 6.93 -5.50 18.06
C GLN A 102 7.16 -4.74 19.36
N GLN A 103 7.98 -5.33 20.24
CA GLN A 103 8.35 -4.74 21.52
C GLN A 103 9.77 -4.18 21.49
N SER A 104 9.99 -3.07 22.20
CA SER A 104 11.34 -2.60 22.50
C SER A 104 12.08 -3.64 23.34
N TRP A 105 13.37 -3.78 23.12
CA TRP A 105 14.18 -4.74 23.85
C TRP A 105 15.51 -4.14 24.33
N LEU A 106 16.02 -4.72 25.38
CA LEU A 106 17.33 -4.40 25.98
C LEU A 106 18.09 -5.69 26.26
N THR A 107 19.38 -5.68 26.02
CA THR A 107 20.31 -6.74 26.43
C THR A 107 21.47 -6.15 27.21
N THR A 108 22.02 -6.92 28.15
CA THR A 108 23.16 -6.54 28.96
C THR A 108 24.29 -7.55 28.77
N LYS A 109 25.56 -7.06 28.77
CA LYS A 109 26.75 -7.90 28.79
C LYS A 109 27.33 -7.98 30.21
N ASN A 110 28.14 -9.00 30.48
CA ASN A 110 28.77 -9.21 31.80
C ASN A 110 29.68 -8.05 32.25
N ASN A 111 30.14 -7.19 31.33
CA ASN A 111 30.96 -6.02 31.61
C ASN A 111 30.13 -4.73 31.85
N GLY A 112 28.84 -4.85 32.06
CA GLY A 112 27.95 -3.70 32.32
C GLY A 112 27.52 -2.90 31.09
N VAL A 113 27.90 -3.34 29.86
CA VAL A 113 27.42 -2.74 28.62
C VAL A 113 25.95 -3.09 28.43
N MET A 114 25.12 -2.09 28.13
CA MET A 114 23.72 -2.29 27.76
C MET A 114 23.47 -1.79 26.33
N MET A 115 22.73 -2.54 25.58
CA MET A 115 22.31 -2.18 24.22
C MET A 115 20.85 -2.54 24.03
N GLY A 116 20.17 -1.79 23.20
CA GLY A 116 18.77 -2.11 22.91
C GLY A 116 18.23 -1.38 21.69
N GLN A 117 16.98 -1.69 21.40
CA GLN A 117 16.22 -1.03 20.36
C GLN A 117 14.92 -0.50 20.94
N ARG A 118 14.70 0.79 20.80
CA ARG A 118 13.43 1.44 21.13
C ARG A 118 12.55 1.45 19.91
N ILE A 119 11.34 0.89 20.04
CA ILE A 119 10.30 0.87 18.99
C ILE A 119 9.17 1.78 19.48
N ARG A 120 8.74 2.71 18.63
CA ARG A 120 7.63 3.61 18.93
C ARG A 120 6.88 3.98 17.66
N GLY A 121 5.59 4.30 17.78
CA GLY A 121 4.80 4.86 16.70
C GLY A 121 5.38 6.18 16.18
N LEU A 122 5.13 6.49 14.92
CA LEU A 122 5.38 7.81 14.36
C LEU A 122 4.53 8.86 15.09
N LYS A 123 4.95 10.12 15.06
CA LYS A 123 4.21 11.19 15.73
C LYS A 123 2.93 11.51 14.96
N ARG A 124 3.04 11.73 13.64
CA ARG A 124 1.89 12.10 12.81
C ARG A 124 1.95 11.42 11.46
N VAL A 125 0.82 10.86 11.04
CA VAL A 125 0.66 10.17 9.76
C VAL A 125 -0.49 10.79 8.98
N GLY A 126 -0.28 11.03 7.69
CA GLY A 126 -1.28 11.48 6.75
C GLY A 126 -1.83 10.30 5.95
N ILE A 127 -3.16 10.15 5.90
CA ILE A 127 -3.84 9.18 5.06
C ILE A 127 -4.48 9.92 3.90
N TYR A 128 -4.11 9.57 2.68
CA TYR A 128 -4.79 10.03 1.48
C TYR A 128 -5.85 9.01 1.05
N VAL A 129 -7.10 9.44 0.98
CA VAL A 129 -8.22 8.62 0.53
C VAL A 129 -8.80 9.25 -0.74
N PRO A 130 -8.73 8.56 -1.89
CA PRO A 130 -9.25 9.12 -3.12
C PRO A 130 -10.78 9.27 -3.06
N GLY A 131 -11.27 10.30 -3.73
CA GLY A 131 -12.67 10.49 -4.06
C GLY A 131 -12.86 10.39 -5.57
N GLY A 132 -14.07 10.54 -6.07
CA GLY A 132 -14.38 10.53 -7.49
C GLY A 132 -15.43 9.51 -7.85
N THR A 133 -15.20 8.65 -8.86
CA THR A 133 -16.18 7.68 -9.36
C THR A 133 -16.47 6.54 -8.38
N ALA A 134 -15.56 6.25 -7.45
CA ALA A 134 -15.77 5.31 -6.36
C ALA A 134 -15.27 5.91 -5.04
N ALA A 135 -16.01 5.62 -3.96
CA ALA A 135 -15.58 5.92 -2.60
C ALA A 135 -14.90 4.67 -2.04
N TYR A 136 -13.80 4.86 -1.28
CA TYR A 136 -13.01 3.76 -0.72
C TYR A 136 -12.96 3.81 0.81
N PRO A 137 -14.08 3.58 1.53
CA PRO A 137 -14.07 3.50 2.99
C PRO A 137 -13.19 2.35 3.51
N SER A 138 -13.02 1.27 2.75
CA SER A 138 -12.09 0.18 3.06
C SER A 138 -10.65 0.68 3.18
N SER A 139 -10.20 1.57 2.28
CA SER A 139 -8.86 2.15 2.35
C SER A 139 -8.66 3.01 3.60
N VAL A 140 -9.71 3.62 4.14
CA VAL A 140 -9.63 4.31 5.44
C VAL A 140 -9.29 3.31 6.54
N LEU A 141 -10.04 2.20 6.64
CA LEU A 141 -9.82 1.17 7.66
C LEU A 141 -8.43 0.56 7.53
N MET A 142 -8.03 0.17 6.32
CA MET A 142 -6.76 -0.51 6.04
C MET A 142 -5.52 0.35 6.31
N ASN A 143 -5.65 1.68 6.25
CA ASN A 143 -4.56 2.59 6.58
C ASN A 143 -4.60 3.04 8.06
N ALA A 144 -5.77 3.40 8.59
CA ALA A 144 -5.87 3.99 9.92
C ALA A 144 -5.77 2.96 11.05
N VAL A 145 -6.38 1.77 10.91
CA VAL A 145 -6.38 0.76 11.99
C VAL A 145 -4.96 0.28 12.33
N PRO A 146 -4.09 -0.12 11.38
CA PRO A 146 -2.72 -0.50 11.71
C PRO A 146 -1.89 0.68 12.25
N ALA A 147 -2.14 1.92 11.80
CA ALA A 147 -1.49 3.11 12.34
C ALA A 147 -1.84 3.34 13.82
N LYS A 148 -3.12 3.17 14.21
CA LYS A 148 -3.55 3.22 15.62
C LYS A 148 -2.90 2.12 16.46
N ILE A 149 -2.84 0.88 15.96
CA ILE A 149 -2.21 -0.26 16.64
C ILE A 149 -0.70 -0.02 16.82
N ALA A 150 -0.05 0.61 15.86
CA ALA A 150 1.36 1.01 15.94
C ALA A 150 1.65 2.09 17.01
N GLY A 151 0.59 2.74 17.52
CA GLY A 151 0.72 3.83 18.49
C GLY A 151 1.08 5.17 17.85
N VAL A 152 0.62 5.44 16.62
CA VAL A 152 0.72 6.76 16.00
C VAL A 152 -0.07 7.77 16.87
N GLU A 153 0.57 8.89 17.22
CA GLU A 153 -0.02 9.86 18.14
C GLU A 153 -1.19 10.64 17.49
N GLU A 154 -1.05 11.00 16.21
CA GLU A 154 -2.07 11.75 15.45
C GLU A 154 -2.18 11.23 14.02
N ILE A 155 -3.39 10.83 13.63
CA ILE A 155 -3.72 10.37 12.28
C ILE A 155 -4.58 11.43 11.60
N ILE A 156 -4.08 11.96 10.49
CA ILE A 156 -4.75 12.98 9.67
C ILE A 156 -5.20 12.32 8.37
N MET A 157 -6.45 12.53 7.97
CA MET A 157 -6.97 12.04 6.70
C MET A 157 -7.28 13.20 5.76
N CYS A 158 -6.90 13.06 4.50
CA CYS A 158 -7.33 13.92 3.40
C CYS A 158 -8.19 13.14 2.42
N THR A 159 -9.31 13.72 2.02
CA THR A 159 -10.18 13.19 0.97
C THR A 159 -10.78 14.36 0.18
N PRO A 160 -10.93 14.27 -1.16
CA PRO A 160 -11.54 15.34 -1.92
C PRO A 160 -13.00 15.53 -1.54
N PRO A 161 -13.51 16.76 -1.61
CA PRO A 161 -14.95 17.01 -1.50
C PRO A 161 -15.71 16.38 -2.68
N GLN A 162 -16.99 16.12 -2.50
CA GLN A 162 -17.89 15.80 -3.60
C GLN A 162 -18.09 17.06 -4.49
N LYS A 163 -18.71 16.90 -5.65
CA LYS A 163 -18.94 18.00 -6.62
C LYS A 163 -19.69 19.20 -6.05
N ASP A 164 -20.53 18.96 -5.04
CA ASP A 164 -21.26 20.02 -4.33
C ASP A 164 -20.45 20.69 -3.20
N GLY A 165 -19.23 20.20 -2.95
CA GLY A 165 -18.33 20.67 -1.89
C GLY A 165 -18.54 19.98 -0.54
N THR A 166 -19.42 18.98 -0.46
CA THR A 166 -19.69 18.24 0.78
C THR A 166 -18.77 17.01 0.94
N PRO A 167 -18.53 16.52 2.17
CA PRO A 167 -17.82 15.26 2.38
C PRO A 167 -18.70 14.06 2.06
N ASN A 168 -18.07 12.93 1.69
CA ASN A 168 -18.76 11.65 1.53
C ASN A 168 -19.04 11.02 2.91
N PRO A 169 -20.30 10.80 3.32
CA PRO A 169 -20.65 10.32 4.65
C PRO A 169 -20.03 8.95 4.98
N ASN A 170 -19.92 8.04 3.99
CA ASN A 170 -19.41 6.70 4.20
C ASN A 170 -17.89 6.69 4.48
N ILE A 171 -17.13 7.58 3.82
CA ILE A 171 -15.70 7.78 4.11
C ILE A 171 -15.52 8.37 5.52
N ILE A 172 -16.34 9.35 5.88
CA ILE A 172 -16.28 9.98 7.22
C ILE A 172 -16.65 8.98 8.33
N ALA A 173 -17.66 8.13 8.10
CA ALA A 173 -18.03 7.08 9.05
C ALA A 173 -16.89 6.07 9.24
N ALA A 174 -16.23 5.64 8.17
CA ALA A 174 -15.07 4.76 8.25
C ALA A 174 -13.91 5.42 9.00
N ALA A 175 -13.65 6.72 8.78
CA ALA A 175 -12.63 7.48 9.48
C ALA A 175 -12.90 7.53 11.01
N LYS A 176 -14.13 7.78 11.42
CA LYS A 176 -14.53 7.76 12.84
C LYS A 176 -14.36 6.37 13.46
N VAL A 177 -14.81 5.31 12.76
CA VAL A 177 -14.66 3.91 13.23
C VAL A 177 -13.20 3.51 13.36
N ALA A 178 -12.34 3.91 12.42
CA ALA A 178 -10.91 3.63 12.43
C ALA A 178 -10.11 4.49 13.43
N GLY A 179 -10.73 5.52 14.02
CA GLY A 179 -10.08 6.41 14.98
C GLY A 179 -9.15 7.44 14.36
N VAL A 180 -9.49 7.95 13.18
CA VAL A 180 -8.82 9.12 12.58
C VAL A 180 -9.06 10.34 13.45
N ASP A 181 -8.02 11.13 13.72
CA ASP A 181 -8.08 12.25 14.64
C ASP A 181 -8.55 13.54 13.96
N ARG A 182 -8.14 13.81 12.72
CA ARG A 182 -8.50 15.01 11.97
C ARG A 182 -8.77 14.69 10.49
N ILE A 183 -9.74 15.36 9.89
CA ILE A 183 -10.17 15.12 8.51
C ILE A 183 -10.18 16.44 7.74
N PHE A 184 -9.53 16.43 6.56
CA PHE A 184 -9.41 17.58 5.67
C PHE A 184 -10.01 17.28 4.30
N LEU A 185 -10.88 18.18 3.83
CA LEU A 185 -11.52 18.10 2.51
C LEU A 185 -10.62 18.71 1.44
N MET A 186 -9.70 17.93 0.96
CA MET A 186 -8.81 18.25 -0.15
C MET A 186 -8.32 16.97 -0.82
N GLY A 187 -8.15 16.99 -2.13
CA GLY A 187 -7.73 15.83 -2.93
C GLY A 187 -6.48 16.11 -3.76
N GLY A 188 -6.13 15.18 -4.64
CA GLY A 188 -5.07 15.34 -5.63
C GLY A 188 -3.65 15.54 -5.07
N ALA A 189 -2.75 15.98 -5.96
CA ALA A 189 -1.35 16.21 -5.61
C ALA A 189 -1.19 17.33 -4.57
N GLN A 190 -2.06 18.34 -4.57
CA GLN A 190 -2.03 19.46 -3.62
C GLN A 190 -2.29 18.98 -2.18
N ALA A 191 -3.14 17.98 -1.96
CA ALA A 191 -3.40 17.42 -0.64
C ALA A 191 -2.17 16.69 -0.08
N VAL A 192 -1.51 15.91 -0.92
CA VAL A 192 -0.28 15.18 -0.54
C VAL A 192 0.86 16.16 -0.27
N ALA A 193 1.00 17.22 -1.08
CA ALA A 193 1.98 18.27 -0.85
C ALA A 193 1.71 19.06 0.46
N ALA A 194 0.44 19.36 0.76
CA ALA A 194 0.05 20.00 2.02
C ALA A 194 0.37 19.14 3.24
N LEU A 195 0.15 17.83 3.18
CA LEU A 195 0.55 16.91 4.24
C LEU A 195 2.08 16.86 4.42
N ALA A 196 2.84 16.91 3.32
CA ALA A 196 4.30 16.80 3.37
C ALA A 196 5.01 18.05 3.93
N TYR A 197 4.55 19.23 3.56
CA TYR A 197 5.17 20.50 3.99
C TYR A 197 4.51 21.12 5.21
N GLY A 198 3.21 20.86 5.39
CA GLY A 198 2.35 21.63 6.28
C GLY A 198 1.88 22.92 5.61
N THR A 199 0.73 23.42 6.02
CA THR A 199 0.18 24.72 5.64
C THR A 199 -0.34 25.44 6.88
N GLU A 200 -1.02 26.56 6.73
CA GLU A 200 -1.62 27.28 7.86
C GLU A 200 -2.68 26.43 8.58
N SER A 201 -3.46 25.63 7.82
CA SER A 201 -4.52 24.76 8.37
C SER A 201 -4.08 23.31 8.56
N VAL A 202 -3.20 22.80 7.69
CA VAL A 202 -2.84 21.37 7.63
C VAL A 202 -1.47 21.16 8.28
N PRO A 203 -1.39 20.40 9.39
CA PRO A 203 -0.10 20.13 10.02
C PRO A 203 0.76 19.17 9.18
N LYS A 204 2.07 19.42 9.15
CA LYS A 204 3.05 18.51 8.52
C LYS A 204 3.03 17.13 9.16
N VAL A 205 3.15 16.09 8.33
CA VAL A 205 3.20 14.69 8.76
C VAL A 205 4.58 14.06 8.55
N ASP A 206 4.85 12.95 9.25
CA ASP A 206 6.09 12.19 9.12
C ASP A 206 6.01 11.16 7.99
N LYS A 207 4.80 10.66 7.70
CA LYS A 207 4.55 9.66 6.66
C LYS A 207 3.19 9.89 6.00
N ILE A 208 3.11 9.63 4.70
CA ILE A 208 1.87 9.67 3.91
C ILE A 208 1.60 8.27 3.37
N VAL A 209 0.38 7.76 3.62
CA VAL A 209 -0.09 6.45 3.17
C VAL A 209 -1.42 6.58 2.42
N GLY A 210 -1.76 5.57 1.67
CA GLY A 210 -3.03 5.46 0.96
C GLY A 210 -2.90 5.43 -0.55
N PRO A 211 -3.88 4.80 -1.22
CA PRO A 211 -3.92 4.66 -2.67
C PRO A 211 -4.27 5.98 -3.36
N GLY A 212 -4.00 6.07 -4.64
CA GLY A 212 -4.39 7.20 -5.44
C GLY A 212 -4.10 6.99 -6.92
N ASN A 213 -4.60 7.91 -7.75
CA ASN A 213 -4.31 7.91 -9.16
C ASN A 213 -2.84 8.27 -9.44
N ILE A 214 -2.45 8.29 -10.72
CA ILE A 214 -1.09 8.60 -11.14
C ILE A 214 -0.53 9.91 -10.58
N PHE A 215 -1.37 10.93 -10.36
CA PHE A 215 -0.93 12.20 -9.76
C PHE A 215 -0.56 12.02 -8.29
N ALA A 216 -1.36 11.26 -7.53
CA ALA A 216 -1.08 10.93 -6.13
C ALA A 216 0.16 10.02 -5.99
N ALA A 217 0.34 9.06 -6.88
CA ALA A 217 1.53 8.21 -6.91
C ALA A 217 2.79 9.04 -7.26
N THR A 218 2.70 9.93 -8.26
CA THR A 218 3.82 10.77 -8.68
C THR A 218 4.24 11.77 -7.59
N VAL A 219 3.28 12.43 -6.92
CA VAL A 219 3.62 13.37 -5.83
C VAL A 219 4.27 12.65 -4.65
N LYS A 220 3.82 11.46 -4.28
CA LYS A 220 4.46 10.64 -3.24
C LYS A 220 5.90 10.29 -3.63
N LYS A 221 6.13 9.87 -4.88
CA LYS A 221 7.46 9.59 -5.42
C LYS A 221 8.39 10.79 -5.35
N LEU A 222 7.93 11.98 -5.72
CA LEU A 222 8.73 13.22 -5.74
C LEU A 222 9.03 13.75 -4.34
N LEU A 223 8.15 13.52 -3.38
CA LEU A 223 8.29 13.99 -2.00
C LEU A 223 8.97 12.97 -1.07
N TYR A 224 9.25 11.74 -1.54
CA TYR A 224 10.00 10.76 -0.77
C TYR A 224 11.37 11.30 -0.36
N GLY A 225 11.67 11.26 0.93
CA GLY A 225 12.84 11.89 1.54
C GLY A 225 12.53 13.21 2.25
N THR A 226 11.53 13.98 1.79
CA THR A 226 10.94 15.11 2.54
C THR A 226 9.92 14.61 3.56
N VAL A 227 9.16 13.62 3.17
CA VAL A 227 8.22 12.84 3.98
C VAL A 227 8.38 11.37 3.61
N ASP A 228 8.13 10.46 4.53
CA ASP A 228 8.10 9.03 4.21
C ASP A 228 6.77 8.64 3.55
N ILE A 229 6.75 7.55 2.78
CA ILE A 229 5.55 7.05 2.10
C ILE A 229 5.36 5.54 2.37
N ASP A 230 4.17 5.01 2.08
CA ASP A 230 3.90 3.58 2.06
C ASP A 230 4.66 2.89 0.92
N MET A 231 4.27 3.20 -0.30
CA MET A 231 4.86 2.66 -1.53
C MET A 231 4.48 3.52 -2.74
N ILE A 232 5.11 3.24 -3.88
CA ILE A 232 4.71 3.79 -5.19
C ILE A 232 3.82 2.76 -5.84
N ALA A 233 2.50 2.96 -5.77
CA ALA A 233 1.53 2.05 -6.35
C ALA A 233 1.44 2.23 -7.88
N GLY A 234 1.44 1.10 -8.57
CA GLY A 234 1.06 0.98 -9.99
C GLY A 234 -0.40 0.59 -10.16
N PRO A 235 -0.81 0.20 -11.38
CA PRO A 235 -2.13 -0.37 -11.64
C PRO A 235 -2.33 -1.68 -10.87
N SER A 236 -3.58 -1.96 -10.49
CA SER A 236 -3.96 -3.18 -9.75
C SER A 236 -3.72 -4.46 -10.56
N GLU A 237 -3.43 -5.55 -9.86
CA GLU A 237 -3.02 -6.82 -10.45
C GLU A 237 -3.63 -8.00 -9.70
N ILE A 238 -4.18 -8.95 -10.45
CA ILE A 238 -4.52 -10.28 -9.95
C ILE A 238 -3.83 -11.34 -10.80
N LEU A 239 -3.27 -12.34 -10.13
CA LEU A 239 -2.78 -13.56 -10.74
C LEU A 239 -3.41 -14.75 -10.03
N ILE A 240 -3.99 -15.66 -10.79
CA ILE A 240 -4.61 -16.87 -10.28
C ILE A 240 -3.81 -18.08 -10.77
N ILE A 241 -3.40 -18.94 -9.86
CA ILE A 241 -2.88 -20.27 -10.16
C ILE A 241 -4.02 -21.27 -9.95
N ALA A 242 -4.37 -22.07 -10.95
CA ALA A 242 -5.47 -23.02 -10.88
C ALA A 242 -5.15 -24.36 -11.52
N ASP A 243 -5.46 -25.45 -10.81
CA ASP A 243 -5.46 -26.79 -11.38
C ASP A 243 -6.87 -27.20 -11.87
N LYS A 244 -7.00 -28.39 -12.46
CA LYS A 244 -8.28 -28.92 -12.98
C LYS A 244 -9.43 -29.00 -11.97
N SER A 245 -9.18 -28.86 -10.67
CA SER A 245 -10.21 -28.90 -9.62
C SER A 245 -10.93 -27.55 -9.44
N ALA A 246 -10.37 -26.48 -9.99
CA ALA A 246 -10.93 -25.13 -9.88
C ALA A 246 -12.25 -24.97 -10.65
N ASN A 247 -13.07 -24.04 -10.19
CA ASN A 247 -14.34 -23.73 -10.84
C ASN A 247 -14.16 -22.54 -11.82
N PRO A 248 -14.34 -22.74 -13.14
CA PRO A 248 -14.13 -21.67 -14.13
C PRO A 248 -15.02 -20.46 -13.92
N LYS A 249 -16.19 -20.61 -13.29
CA LYS A 249 -17.06 -19.46 -12.95
C LYS A 249 -16.48 -18.58 -11.86
N PHE A 250 -15.79 -19.19 -10.89
CA PHE A 250 -15.13 -18.45 -9.82
C PHE A 250 -13.91 -17.72 -10.38
N LEU A 251 -13.06 -18.42 -11.13
CA LEU A 251 -11.88 -17.82 -11.77
C LEU A 251 -12.24 -16.63 -12.65
N ALA A 252 -13.29 -16.75 -13.47
CA ALA A 252 -13.76 -15.64 -14.31
C ALA A 252 -14.25 -14.45 -13.47
N ALA A 253 -14.95 -14.68 -12.38
CA ALA A 253 -15.43 -13.63 -11.48
C ALA A 253 -14.27 -12.92 -10.79
N ASP A 254 -13.27 -13.68 -10.30
CA ASP A 254 -12.12 -13.14 -9.58
C ASP A 254 -11.17 -12.36 -10.50
N LEU A 255 -10.96 -12.82 -11.75
CA LEU A 255 -10.25 -12.04 -12.77
C LEU A 255 -10.93 -10.69 -13.06
N MET A 256 -12.26 -10.66 -13.09
CA MET A 256 -13.01 -9.44 -13.36
C MET A 256 -13.10 -8.50 -12.17
N SER A 257 -13.04 -8.99 -10.93
CA SER A 257 -13.03 -8.15 -9.72
C SER A 257 -11.85 -7.18 -9.75
N GLN A 258 -10.71 -7.62 -10.23
CA GLN A 258 -9.53 -6.77 -10.36
C GLN A 258 -9.53 -5.94 -11.65
N ALA A 259 -9.99 -6.53 -12.76
CA ALA A 259 -10.06 -5.83 -14.04
C ALA A 259 -10.99 -4.62 -14.03
N GLU A 260 -11.98 -4.57 -13.12
CA GLU A 260 -12.91 -3.43 -13.02
C GLU A 260 -12.30 -2.19 -12.34
N HIS A 261 -11.16 -2.30 -11.67
CA HIS A 261 -10.53 -1.18 -10.96
C HIS A 261 -10.05 -0.10 -11.91
N ASP A 262 -9.33 -0.48 -12.97
CA ASP A 262 -8.76 0.45 -13.94
C ASP A 262 -8.54 -0.21 -15.32
N ARG A 263 -8.50 0.59 -16.39
CA ARG A 263 -8.19 0.12 -17.74
C ARG A 263 -6.78 -0.46 -17.89
N LEU A 264 -5.89 -0.11 -16.99
CA LEU A 264 -4.51 -0.61 -16.92
C LEU A 264 -4.36 -1.77 -15.93
N ALA A 265 -5.40 -2.20 -15.23
CA ALA A 265 -5.34 -3.37 -14.36
C ALA A 265 -4.95 -4.62 -15.15
N SER A 266 -4.31 -5.60 -14.51
CA SER A 266 -3.99 -6.88 -15.13
C SER A 266 -4.70 -8.04 -14.42
N ALA A 267 -5.17 -9.00 -15.21
CA ALA A 267 -5.89 -10.19 -14.76
C ALA A 267 -5.32 -11.43 -15.48
N ILE A 268 -4.61 -12.27 -14.74
CA ILE A 268 -3.82 -13.37 -15.30
C ILE A 268 -4.25 -14.70 -14.66
N LEU A 269 -4.51 -15.69 -15.49
CA LEU A 269 -4.72 -17.07 -15.06
C LEU A 269 -3.53 -17.93 -15.52
N LEU A 270 -2.93 -18.66 -14.59
CA LEU A 270 -1.94 -19.71 -14.86
C LEU A 270 -2.59 -21.07 -14.57
N THR A 271 -2.56 -22.00 -15.51
CA THR A 271 -3.13 -23.34 -15.31
C THR A 271 -2.37 -24.36 -16.13
N ASP A 272 -2.32 -25.62 -15.66
CA ASP A 272 -1.82 -26.78 -16.40
C ASP A 272 -2.94 -27.53 -17.14
N CYS A 273 -4.16 -26.97 -17.17
CA CYS A 273 -5.35 -27.60 -17.75
C CYS A 273 -5.96 -26.74 -18.88
N GLU A 274 -5.75 -27.15 -20.14
CA GLU A 274 -6.30 -26.44 -21.32
C GLU A 274 -7.84 -26.36 -21.32
N GLU A 275 -8.53 -27.37 -20.79
CA GLU A 275 -10.00 -27.37 -20.71
C GLU A 275 -10.48 -26.27 -19.75
N LEU A 276 -9.89 -26.19 -18.56
CA LEU A 276 -10.18 -25.13 -17.59
C LEU A 276 -9.92 -23.73 -18.15
N ALA A 277 -8.83 -23.57 -18.93
CA ALA A 277 -8.52 -22.31 -19.61
C ALA A 277 -9.67 -21.87 -20.53
N LYS A 278 -10.13 -22.75 -21.43
CA LYS A 278 -11.23 -22.47 -22.38
C LYS A 278 -12.57 -22.24 -21.69
N GLU A 279 -12.88 -22.99 -20.63
CA GLU A 279 -14.09 -22.79 -19.86
C GLU A 279 -14.08 -21.44 -19.12
N THR A 280 -12.94 -21.04 -18.56
CA THR A 280 -12.79 -19.76 -17.88
C THR A 280 -12.94 -18.59 -18.87
N GLU A 281 -12.36 -18.66 -20.07
CA GLU A 281 -12.58 -17.65 -21.12
C GLU A 281 -14.05 -17.52 -21.50
N THR A 282 -14.75 -18.65 -21.62
CA THR A 282 -16.18 -18.67 -21.95
C THR A 282 -17.03 -18.02 -20.85
N GLU A 283 -16.75 -18.35 -19.61
CA GLU A 283 -17.46 -17.77 -18.46
C GLU A 283 -17.14 -16.28 -18.27
N LEU A 284 -15.91 -15.84 -18.55
CA LEU A 284 -15.50 -14.44 -18.48
C LEU A 284 -16.31 -13.60 -19.48
N GLU A 285 -16.40 -14.03 -20.74
CA GLU A 285 -17.20 -13.34 -21.77
C GLU A 285 -18.69 -13.27 -21.39
N LYS A 286 -19.22 -14.35 -20.85
CA LYS A 286 -20.62 -14.43 -20.44
C LYS A 286 -20.93 -13.51 -19.27
N GLN A 287 -20.14 -13.58 -18.19
CA GLN A 287 -20.39 -12.81 -16.97
C GLN A 287 -20.16 -11.31 -17.16
N MET A 288 -19.14 -10.91 -17.94
CA MET A 288 -18.80 -9.51 -18.21
C MET A 288 -19.99 -8.71 -18.74
N THR A 289 -20.88 -9.32 -19.53
CA THR A 289 -22.02 -8.63 -20.16
C THR A 289 -23.00 -8.04 -19.15
N ALA A 290 -23.08 -8.62 -17.94
CA ALA A 290 -24.00 -8.22 -16.89
C ALA A 290 -23.42 -7.17 -15.92
N LEU A 291 -22.11 -6.87 -16.02
CA LEU A 291 -21.43 -5.97 -15.07
C LEU A 291 -21.53 -4.51 -15.49
N SER A 292 -21.69 -3.62 -14.52
CA SER A 292 -21.86 -2.17 -14.74
C SER A 292 -20.60 -1.51 -15.32
N ARG A 293 -19.40 -2.01 -14.97
CA ARG A 293 -18.10 -1.48 -15.42
C ARG A 293 -17.49 -2.26 -16.59
N LYS A 294 -18.30 -2.99 -17.36
CA LYS A 294 -17.89 -3.86 -18.47
C LYS A 294 -16.90 -3.23 -19.46
N ASP A 295 -17.00 -1.93 -19.74
CA ASP A 295 -16.11 -1.25 -20.68
C ASP A 295 -14.68 -1.08 -20.11
N ILE A 296 -14.56 -0.92 -18.79
CA ILE A 296 -13.27 -0.89 -18.09
C ILE A 296 -12.68 -2.29 -18.04
N ILE A 297 -13.49 -3.28 -17.62
CA ILE A 297 -13.10 -4.70 -17.60
C ILE A 297 -12.63 -5.14 -18.97
N ARG A 298 -13.39 -4.84 -20.04
CA ARG A 298 -13.03 -5.17 -21.43
C ARG A 298 -11.66 -4.59 -21.79
N SER A 299 -11.45 -3.29 -21.51
CA SER A 299 -10.19 -2.63 -21.82
C SER A 299 -9.01 -3.25 -21.06
N SER A 300 -9.18 -3.57 -19.78
CA SER A 300 -8.17 -4.22 -18.96
C SER A 300 -7.83 -5.60 -19.49
N VAL A 301 -8.83 -6.46 -19.67
CA VAL A 301 -8.67 -7.85 -20.10
C VAL A 301 -8.09 -7.96 -21.52
N ASP A 302 -8.53 -7.10 -22.47
CA ASP A 302 -8.05 -7.15 -23.85
C ASP A 302 -6.59 -6.68 -23.99
N ASN A 303 -6.11 -5.80 -23.10
CA ASN A 303 -4.75 -5.24 -23.19
C ASN A 303 -3.76 -5.88 -22.22
N PHE A 304 -4.21 -6.28 -21.03
CA PHE A 304 -3.37 -6.71 -19.91
C PHE A 304 -3.87 -7.99 -19.22
N GLY A 305 -4.87 -8.66 -19.79
CA GLY A 305 -5.33 -9.97 -19.37
C GLY A 305 -4.65 -11.09 -20.14
N ALA A 306 -4.37 -12.21 -19.49
CA ALA A 306 -3.86 -13.42 -20.14
C ALA A 306 -4.33 -14.69 -19.45
N VAL A 307 -4.56 -15.74 -20.23
CA VAL A 307 -4.62 -17.12 -19.77
C VAL A 307 -3.35 -17.82 -20.26
N ILE A 308 -2.51 -18.26 -19.37
CA ILE A 308 -1.23 -18.91 -19.69
C ILE A 308 -1.34 -20.38 -19.32
N VAL A 309 -1.27 -21.25 -20.34
CA VAL A 309 -1.27 -22.69 -20.17
C VAL A 309 0.16 -23.16 -19.95
N CYS A 310 0.43 -23.63 -18.75
CA CYS A 310 1.73 -24.11 -18.28
C CYS A 310 1.86 -25.63 -18.52
N SER A 311 3.10 -26.11 -18.59
CA SER A 311 3.37 -27.57 -18.69
C SER A 311 2.98 -28.33 -17.43
N ASP A 312 3.10 -27.70 -16.26
CA ASP A 312 2.76 -28.21 -14.96
C ASP A 312 2.64 -27.09 -13.91
N MET A 313 2.20 -27.42 -12.70
CA MET A 313 2.05 -26.45 -11.60
C MET A 313 3.37 -25.86 -11.12
N SER A 314 4.52 -26.54 -11.34
CA SER A 314 5.83 -25.99 -10.96
C SER A 314 6.17 -24.80 -11.84
N GLN A 315 5.93 -24.87 -13.14
CA GLN A 315 6.10 -23.76 -14.07
C GLN A 315 5.15 -22.60 -13.73
N ALA A 316 3.89 -22.88 -13.36
CA ALA A 316 2.96 -21.85 -12.93
C ALA A 316 3.47 -21.09 -11.67
N ILE A 317 4.06 -21.79 -10.71
CA ILE A 317 4.66 -21.19 -9.50
C ILE A 317 5.89 -20.34 -9.86
N GLU A 318 6.77 -20.82 -10.74
CA GLU A 318 7.93 -20.06 -11.21
C GLU A 318 7.49 -18.74 -11.86
N PHE A 319 6.45 -18.78 -12.70
CA PHE A 319 5.88 -17.57 -13.29
C PHE A 319 5.27 -16.63 -12.27
N ALA A 320 4.53 -17.14 -11.31
CA ALA A 320 3.96 -16.32 -10.25
C ALA A 320 5.04 -15.59 -9.46
N ASN A 321 6.12 -16.29 -9.11
CA ASN A 321 7.28 -15.69 -8.42
C ASN A 321 8.04 -14.69 -9.32
N GLU A 322 8.10 -14.93 -10.64
CA GLU A 322 8.71 -13.98 -11.60
C GLU A 322 7.83 -12.74 -11.79
N LEU A 323 6.53 -12.86 -11.85
CA LEU A 323 5.61 -11.72 -11.94
C LEU A 323 5.55 -10.91 -10.65
N ALA A 324 5.65 -11.59 -9.50
CA ALA A 324 5.53 -10.99 -8.17
C ALA A 324 4.27 -10.11 -8.05
N PRO A 325 3.07 -10.69 -8.24
CA PRO A 325 1.82 -9.96 -8.36
C PRO A 325 1.39 -9.31 -7.05
N GLU A 326 0.52 -8.32 -7.15
CA GLU A 326 -0.18 -7.70 -6.02
C GLU A 326 -1.04 -8.74 -5.29
N HIS A 327 -2.00 -9.34 -6.00
CA HIS A 327 -2.88 -10.40 -5.48
C HIS A 327 -2.54 -11.72 -6.16
N LEU A 328 -2.36 -12.78 -5.37
CA LEU A 328 -2.11 -14.13 -5.85
C LEU A 328 -3.14 -15.09 -5.28
N GLU A 329 -4.01 -15.62 -6.11
CA GLU A 329 -4.93 -16.69 -5.74
C GLU A 329 -4.38 -18.06 -6.14
N VAL A 330 -4.61 -19.07 -5.28
CA VAL A 330 -4.22 -20.47 -5.50
C VAL A 330 -5.47 -21.34 -5.43
N CYS A 331 -6.12 -21.53 -6.57
CA CYS A 331 -7.35 -22.28 -6.74
C CYS A 331 -7.06 -23.75 -7.12
N CYS A 332 -6.46 -24.50 -6.22
CA CYS A 332 -6.02 -25.89 -6.43
C CYS A 332 -6.67 -26.82 -5.39
N GLU A 333 -6.62 -28.13 -5.65
CA GLU A 333 -7.17 -29.13 -4.73
C GLU A 333 -6.53 -29.06 -3.33
N ASN A 334 -5.19 -28.84 -3.28
CA ASN A 334 -4.43 -28.76 -2.02
C ASN A 334 -3.63 -27.44 -1.95
N PRO A 335 -4.26 -26.27 -1.79
CA PRO A 335 -3.60 -24.97 -1.91
C PRO A 335 -2.50 -24.73 -0.86
N MET A 336 -2.60 -25.36 0.32
CA MET A 336 -1.62 -25.22 1.40
C MET A 336 -0.23 -25.80 1.05
N GLU A 337 -0.14 -26.72 0.07
CA GLU A 337 1.13 -27.30 -0.38
C GLU A 337 2.01 -26.30 -1.14
N TYR A 338 1.43 -25.20 -1.59
CA TYR A 338 2.11 -24.17 -2.39
C TYR A 338 2.63 -23.00 -1.56
N VAL A 339 2.15 -22.80 -0.32
CA VAL A 339 2.51 -21.63 0.52
C VAL A 339 4.02 -21.47 0.66
N GLY A 340 4.76 -22.55 0.88
CA GLY A 340 6.22 -22.51 1.03
C GLY A 340 7.01 -22.37 -0.28
N LYS A 341 6.32 -22.27 -1.42
CA LYS A 341 6.91 -22.12 -2.76
C LYS A 341 6.61 -20.76 -3.40
N LEU A 342 5.75 -19.96 -2.77
CA LEU A 342 5.30 -18.67 -3.24
C LEU A 342 6.04 -17.57 -2.47
N ASP A 343 7.15 -17.11 -3.06
CA ASP A 343 8.06 -16.18 -2.40
C ASP A 343 7.69 -14.71 -2.64
N ASN A 344 7.11 -14.42 -3.81
CA ASN A 344 6.92 -13.06 -4.28
C ASN A 344 5.45 -12.78 -4.61
N ALA A 345 4.68 -12.37 -3.61
CA ALA A 345 3.31 -11.87 -3.80
C ALA A 345 2.97 -10.81 -2.75
N GLY A 346 2.14 -9.86 -3.08
CA GLY A 346 1.64 -8.88 -2.11
C GLY A 346 0.73 -9.56 -1.08
N SER A 347 -0.26 -10.33 -1.53
CA SER A 347 -1.11 -11.16 -0.68
C SER A 347 -1.42 -12.48 -1.38
N VAL A 348 -1.54 -13.58 -0.60
CA VAL A 348 -1.83 -14.92 -1.12
C VAL A 348 -3.18 -15.40 -0.58
N PHE A 349 -4.06 -15.80 -1.48
CA PHE A 349 -5.41 -16.30 -1.21
C PHE A 349 -5.48 -17.79 -1.54
N LEU A 350 -5.87 -18.63 -0.58
CA LEU A 350 -5.74 -20.08 -0.68
C LEU A 350 -7.09 -20.78 -0.78
N GLY A 351 -7.31 -21.42 -1.93
CA GLY A 351 -8.49 -22.23 -2.20
C GLY A 351 -9.68 -21.46 -2.77
N ASN A 352 -10.63 -22.20 -3.31
CA ASN A 352 -11.78 -21.71 -4.08
C ASN A 352 -12.76 -20.81 -3.29
N TYR A 353 -12.62 -20.68 -1.99
CA TYR A 353 -13.49 -19.86 -1.12
C TYR A 353 -12.74 -18.71 -0.45
N SER A 354 -11.59 -18.35 -0.99
CA SER A 354 -10.80 -17.20 -0.55
C SER A 354 -10.57 -16.22 -1.69
N PRO A 355 -11.63 -15.65 -2.28
CA PRO A 355 -11.49 -14.71 -3.37
C PRO A 355 -10.87 -13.39 -2.90
N GLU A 356 -10.20 -12.67 -3.79
CA GLU A 356 -9.53 -11.40 -3.54
C GLU A 356 -10.41 -10.38 -2.81
N PRO A 357 -11.72 -10.16 -3.17
CA PRO A 357 -12.55 -9.18 -2.48
C PRO A 357 -12.74 -9.46 -0.98
N LEU A 358 -12.55 -10.70 -0.53
CA LEU A 358 -12.55 -11.03 0.90
C LEU A 358 -11.39 -10.34 1.62
N GLY A 359 -10.21 -10.30 1.01
CA GLY A 359 -9.05 -9.57 1.51
C GLY A 359 -9.24 -8.06 1.49
N ASP A 360 -9.81 -7.55 0.41
CA ASP A 360 -10.02 -6.12 0.23
C ASP A 360 -10.95 -5.50 1.28
N TYR A 361 -11.95 -6.26 1.73
CA TYR A 361 -12.99 -5.68 2.56
C TYR A 361 -13.09 -6.24 3.98
N PHE A 362 -12.74 -7.52 4.24
CA PHE A 362 -13.26 -8.14 5.45
C PHE A 362 -12.31 -9.11 6.18
N ALA A 363 -11.40 -9.80 5.51
CA ALA A 363 -10.59 -10.87 6.13
C ALA A 363 -9.61 -10.39 7.22
N GLY A 364 -9.11 -9.16 7.10
CA GLY A 364 -8.19 -8.58 8.09
C GLY A 364 -6.78 -8.26 7.60
N PRO A 365 -6.11 -9.08 6.77
CA PRO A 365 -4.88 -8.67 6.09
C PRO A 365 -5.06 -7.36 5.32
N ASN A 366 -3.96 -6.62 5.14
CA ASN A 366 -4.02 -5.30 4.50
C ASN A 366 -4.11 -5.41 2.99
N HIS A 367 -4.94 -4.57 2.38
CA HIS A 367 -5.10 -4.48 0.93
C HIS A 367 -4.21 -3.42 0.27
N VAL A 368 -3.42 -2.66 1.05
CA VAL A 368 -2.40 -1.75 0.48
C VAL A 368 -1.17 -2.59 0.20
N LEU A 369 -1.07 -3.06 -1.02
CA LEU A 369 -0.14 -4.09 -1.47
C LEU A 369 0.87 -3.54 -2.48
N PRO A 370 2.08 -4.12 -2.53
CA PRO A 370 3.06 -3.79 -3.56
C PRO A 370 2.58 -4.27 -4.94
N THR A 371 2.70 -3.41 -5.94
CA THR A 371 2.28 -3.63 -7.34
C THR A 371 3.48 -3.64 -8.29
N SER A 372 3.25 -4.00 -9.54
CA SER A 372 4.25 -3.89 -10.63
C SER A 372 5.56 -4.65 -10.34
N GLY A 373 5.44 -5.84 -9.75
CA GLY A 373 6.55 -6.72 -9.42
C GLY A 373 7.38 -6.29 -8.20
N THR A 374 6.96 -5.25 -7.48
CA THR A 374 7.68 -4.77 -6.28
C THR A 374 7.47 -5.65 -5.06
N ALA A 375 6.55 -6.61 -5.10
CA ALA A 375 6.37 -7.64 -4.07
C ALA A 375 7.62 -8.51 -3.84
N ARG A 376 8.64 -8.41 -4.72
CA ARG A 376 9.97 -9.01 -4.53
C ARG A 376 10.74 -8.42 -3.36
N PHE A 377 10.44 -7.17 -2.97
CA PHE A 377 11.20 -6.43 -1.93
C PHE A 377 10.35 -5.51 -1.06
N PHE A 378 9.11 -5.25 -1.43
CA PHE A 378 8.13 -4.56 -0.59
C PHE A 378 7.15 -5.55 0.03
N SER A 379 6.63 -5.20 1.19
CA SER A 379 5.58 -5.92 1.91
C SER A 379 4.28 -5.14 1.93
N PRO A 380 3.14 -5.79 2.19
CA PRO A 380 1.88 -5.10 2.50
C PRO A 380 2.04 -4.06 3.60
N LEU A 381 1.20 -3.03 3.58
CA LEU A 381 1.14 -2.07 4.68
C LEU A 381 0.84 -2.80 6.00
N SER A 382 1.62 -2.52 7.02
CA SER A 382 1.58 -3.23 8.29
C SER A 382 1.84 -2.30 9.46
N VAL A 383 1.78 -2.81 10.68
CA VAL A 383 2.18 -2.06 11.88
C VAL A 383 3.62 -1.56 11.78
N ASP A 384 4.52 -2.36 11.17
CA ASP A 384 5.92 -1.96 10.95
C ASP A 384 6.07 -0.69 10.11
N SER A 385 5.13 -0.44 9.20
CA SER A 385 5.13 0.75 8.35
C SER A 385 4.96 2.06 9.14
N PHE A 386 4.44 1.98 10.36
CA PHE A 386 4.08 3.13 11.20
C PHE A 386 4.95 3.27 12.44
N VAL A 387 5.99 2.46 12.60
CA VAL A 387 6.89 2.54 13.74
C VAL A 387 8.28 3.02 13.33
N LYS A 388 8.95 3.68 14.28
CA LYS A 388 10.35 4.04 14.18
C LYS A 388 11.17 3.22 15.17
N LYS A 389 12.27 2.65 14.70
CA LYS A 389 13.23 1.86 15.47
C LYS A 389 14.53 2.64 15.63
N SER A 390 14.98 2.84 16.86
CA SER A 390 16.25 3.48 17.16
C SER A 390 17.06 2.64 18.15
N SER A 391 18.34 2.46 17.88
CA SER A 391 19.24 1.81 18.81
C SER A 391 19.68 2.79 19.90
N PHE A 392 20.00 2.24 21.08
CA PHE A 392 20.71 2.93 22.13
C PHE A 392 21.83 2.05 22.68
N ILE A 393 22.92 2.70 23.09
CA ILE A 393 24.11 2.06 23.60
C ILE A 393 24.52 2.78 24.89
N TYR A 394 24.77 2.01 25.94
CA TYR A 394 25.35 2.48 27.18
C TYR A 394 26.60 1.67 27.49
N TYR A 395 27.72 2.35 27.73
CA TYR A 395 28.99 1.78 28.14
C TYR A 395 29.39 2.34 29.51
N THR A 396 29.93 1.48 30.38
CA THR A 396 30.63 1.93 31.57
C THR A 396 32.04 2.40 31.16
N GLU A 397 32.71 3.20 32.01
CA GLU A 397 34.09 3.63 31.80
C GLU A 397 35.02 2.42 31.62
N ASP A 398 34.89 1.43 32.52
CA ASP A 398 35.71 0.22 32.50
C ASP A 398 35.49 -0.61 31.22
N ALA A 399 34.30 -0.70 30.74
CA ALA A 399 33.97 -1.40 29.50
C ALA A 399 34.60 -0.68 28.30
N LEU A 400 34.42 0.64 28.21
CA LEU A 400 35.01 1.42 27.12
C LEU A 400 36.57 1.39 27.16
N ARG A 401 37.16 1.42 28.34
CA ARG A 401 38.63 1.33 28.50
C ARG A 401 39.18 0.04 27.93
N LYS A 402 38.49 -1.07 28.07
CA LYS A 402 38.87 -2.36 27.49
C LYS A 402 38.83 -2.37 25.95
N ASP A 403 37.88 -1.69 25.37
CA ASP A 403 37.64 -1.69 23.92
C ASP A 403 38.35 -0.51 23.22
N ALA A 404 38.93 0.44 23.99
CA ALA A 404 39.44 1.72 23.49
C ALA A 404 40.50 1.57 22.39
N GLU A 405 41.48 0.69 22.59
CA GLU A 405 42.56 0.48 21.61
C GLU A 405 42.08 -0.05 20.28
N ASP A 406 41.08 -0.96 20.31
CA ASP A 406 40.49 -1.54 19.10
C ASP A 406 39.68 -0.51 18.33
N VAL A 407 38.88 0.32 19.02
CA VAL A 407 38.12 1.41 18.39
C VAL A 407 39.05 2.45 17.77
N VAL A 408 40.12 2.85 18.49
CA VAL A 408 41.15 3.79 17.98
C VAL A 408 41.82 3.24 16.73
N ARG A 409 42.29 1.99 16.78
CA ARG A 409 42.95 1.33 15.64
C ARG A 409 42.04 1.28 14.42
N PHE A 410 40.74 0.94 14.62
CA PHE A 410 39.78 0.86 13.52
C PHE A 410 39.59 2.24 12.87
N ALA A 411 39.34 3.27 13.69
CA ALA A 411 39.13 4.64 13.20
C ALA A 411 40.38 5.20 12.47
N GLU A 412 41.61 4.91 12.98
CA GLU A 412 42.85 5.34 12.33
C GLU A 412 43.07 4.61 11.00
N THR A 413 42.73 3.31 10.91
CA THR A 413 42.78 2.55 9.66
C THR A 413 41.90 3.15 8.56
N GLU A 414 40.78 3.72 8.95
CA GLU A 414 39.87 4.47 8.03
C GLU A 414 40.34 5.91 7.78
N GLY A 415 41.40 6.38 8.40
CA GLY A 415 41.91 7.75 8.33
C GLY A 415 41.06 8.76 9.13
N LEU A 416 40.16 8.29 10.00
CA LEU A 416 39.26 9.12 10.78
C LEU A 416 39.87 9.52 12.14
N THR A 417 40.85 10.37 12.11
CA THR A 417 41.63 10.75 13.33
C THR A 417 40.79 11.45 14.40
N ALA A 418 39.75 12.20 14.03
CA ALA A 418 38.85 12.80 15.00
C ALA A 418 37.99 11.75 15.74
N HIS A 419 37.59 10.66 15.08
CA HIS A 419 36.94 9.52 15.70
C HIS A 419 37.87 8.83 16.71
N ALA A 420 39.09 8.55 16.31
CA ALA A 420 40.13 8.00 17.19
C ALA A 420 40.34 8.92 18.41
N ASN A 421 40.52 10.22 18.18
CA ASN A 421 40.73 11.21 19.23
C ASN A 421 39.54 11.28 20.21
N SER A 422 38.31 11.09 19.75
CA SER A 422 37.14 11.03 20.64
C SER A 422 37.24 9.94 21.72
N ILE A 423 37.94 8.84 21.44
CA ILE A 423 38.21 7.78 22.43
C ILE A 423 39.44 8.12 23.24
N LYS A 424 40.56 8.54 22.58
CA LYS A 424 41.84 8.83 23.22
C LYS A 424 41.71 9.84 24.38
N VAL A 425 41.01 10.94 24.18
CA VAL A 425 40.82 12.00 25.18
C VAL A 425 40.07 11.55 26.45
N ARG A 426 39.32 10.46 26.39
CA ARG A 426 38.60 9.92 27.55
C ARG A 426 39.52 9.18 28.52
N PHE A 427 40.73 8.82 28.08
CA PHE A 427 41.68 7.99 28.83
C PHE A 427 43.12 8.53 28.79
N ASP A 428 43.29 9.79 28.35
CA ASP A 428 44.64 10.41 28.18
C ASP A 428 45.59 9.57 27.35
N MET A 429 45.07 8.83 26.37
CA MET A 429 45.86 8.01 25.45
C MET A 429 46.60 8.92 24.44
N LYS A 430 47.85 8.58 24.11
CA LYS A 430 48.67 9.29 23.11
C LYS A 430 48.31 8.91 21.67
#